data_3cc71573324ea26e9a6e8291ea21159e
#
_entry.id   3cc71573324ea26e9a6e8291ea21159e
#
_cell.length_a   1.000
_cell.length_b   1.000
_cell.length_c   1.000
_cell.angle_alpha   90.00
_cell.angle_beta   90.00
_cell.angle_gamma   90.00
#
_symmetry.space_group_name_H-M   'P 1'
#
loop_
_entity.id
_entity.type
_entity.pdbx_description
1 polymer ?
#
loop_
_entity_poly.entity_id
_entity_poly.type
_entity_poly.pdbx_seq_one_letter_code
_entity_poly.pdbx_strand_id
1 'polypeptide(L)' 'MTARQIIEMKLAYFGITNSELARRLGWSPQLLNKRLNTGKFTVEEWERIGEALGCKVNIKIALPDGTEI' A
#
# COMPACT_ATOMS: atom_id res chain seq x y z
N MET A 1 -8.11 -10.73 0.54
CA MET A 1 -7.59 -9.68 -0.37
C MET A 1 -6.09 -9.52 -0.16
N THR A 2 -5.32 -9.49 -1.24
CA THR A 2 -3.86 -9.36 -1.14
C THR A 2 -3.46 -7.88 -1.10
N ALA A 3 -2.23 -7.61 -0.63
CA ALA A 3 -1.68 -6.26 -0.65
C ALA A 3 -1.68 -5.67 -2.07
N ARG A 4 -1.32 -6.49 -3.07
CA ARG A 4 -1.35 -6.09 -4.47
C ARG A 4 -2.73 -5.63 -4.91
N GLN A 5 -3.77 -6.39 -4.57
CA GLN A 5 -5.14 -6.05 -4.94
C GLN A 5 -5.59 -4.74 -4.29
N ILE A 6 -5.25 -4.53 -3.02
CA ILE A 6 -5.57 -3.29 -2.32
C ILE A 6 -4.93 -2.10 -3.03
N ILE A 7 -3.65 -2.20 -3.33
CA ILE A 7 -2.91 -1.11 -3.97
C ILE A 7 -3.44 -0.86 -5.38
N GLU A 8 -3.64 -1.92 -6.17
CA GLU A 8 -4.16 -1.78 -7.53
C GLU A 8 -5.54 -1.13 -7.56
N MET A 9 -6.42 -1.47 -6.62
CA MET A 9 -7.73 -0.83 -6.50
C MET A 9 -7.60 0.67 -6.24
N LYS A 10 -6.68 1.08 -5.36
CA LYS A 10 -6.47 2.50 -5.06
C LYS A 10 -5.87 3.24 -6.24
N LEU A 11 -4.93 2.62 -6.95
CA LEU A 11 -4.35 3.22 -8.14
C LEU A 11 -5.41 3.44 -9.21
N ALA A 12 -6.27 2.45 -9.43
CA ALA A 12 -7.37 2.58 -10.38
C ALA A 12 -8.34 3.69 -9.97
N TYR A 13 -8.67 3.78 -8.69
CA TYR A 13 -9.56 4.82 -8.17
C TYR A 13 -9.00 6.22 -8.42
N PHE A 14 -7.71 6.42 -8.20
CA PHE A 14 -7.08 7.73 -8.39
C PHE A 14 -6.56 7.98 -9.80
N GLY A 15 -6.63 7.00 -10.69
CA GLY A 15 -6.09 7.12 -12.04
C GLY A 15 -4.56 7.24 -12.08
N ILE A 16 -3.88 6.58 -11.15
CA ILE A 16 -2.42 6.63 -11.02
C ILE A 16 -1.83 5.32 -11.50
N THR A 17 -0.73 5.39 -12.26
CA THR A 17 -0.02 4.20 -12.72
C THR A 17 0.95 3.68 -11.66
N ASN A 18 1.36 2.41 -11.79
CA ASN A 18 2.39 1.84 -10.92
C ASN A 18 3.70 2.63 -11.00
N SER A 19 4.07 3.09 -12.20
CA SER A 19 5.28 3.90 -12.39
C SER A 19 5.20 5.22 -11.64
N GLU A 20 4.04 5.87 -11.65
CA GLU A 20 3.85 7.11 -10.90
C GLU A 20 3.91 6.88 -9.40
N LEU A 21 3.32 5.79 -8.90
CA LEU A 21 3.43 5.45 -7.49
C LEU A 21 4.89 5.22 -7.09
N ALA A 22 5.63 4.45 -7.90
CA ALA A 22 7.04 4.20 -7.65
C ALA A 22 7.83 5.52 -7.58
N ARG A 23 7.56 6.44 -8.50
CA ARG A 23 8.20 7.75 -8.52
C ARG A 23 7.93 8.52 -7.24
N ARG A 24 6.68 8.54 -6.77
CA ARG A 24 6.30 9.23 -5.54
C ARG A 24 6.94 8.62 -4.30
N LEU A 25 7.18 7.31 -4.31
CA LEU A 25 7.85 6.61 -3.22
C LEU A 25 9.37 6.73 -3.28
N GLY A 26 9.92 7.20 -4.40
CA GLY A 26 11.36 7.20 -4.62
C GLY A 26 11.91 5.80 -4.94
N TRP A 27 11.07 4.90 -5.41
CA TRP A 27 11.44 3.53 -5.78
C TRP A 27 11.52 3.38 -7.30
N SER A 28 12.30 2.41 -7.76
CA SER A 28 12.26 2.01 -9.17
C SER A 28 10.96 1.23 -9.43
N PRO A 29 10.43 1.26 -10.68
CA PRO A 29 9.27 0.43 -11.01
C PRO A 29 9.50 -1.06 -10.76
N GLN A 30 10.73 -1.54 -10.98
CA GLN A 30 11.10 -2.92 -10.71
C GLN A 30 11.00 -3.27 -9.23
N LEU A 31 11.45 -2.37 -8.35
CA LEU A 31 11.34 -2.59 -6.92
C LEU A 31 9.89 -2.64 -6.48
N LEU A 32 9.06 -1.73 -6.97
CA LEU A 32 7.63 -1.73 -6.64
C LEU A 32 6.98 -3.04 -7.09
N ASN A 33 7.25 -3.49 -8.32
CA ASN A 33 6.70 -4.75 -8.82
C ASN A 33 7.12 -5.94 -7.97
N LYS A 34 8.39 -5.98 -7.57
CA LYS A 34 8.89 -7.04 -6.70
C LYS A 34 8.15 -7.05 -5.36
N ARG A 35 7.95 -5.89 -4.76
CA ARG A 35 7.25 -5.77 -3.48
C ARG A 35 5.77 -6.14 -3.62
N LEU A 36 5.12 -5.75 -4.70
CA LEU A 36 3.74 -6.14 -4.98
C LEU A 36 3.61 -7.66 -5.15
N ASN A 37 4.57 -8.29 -5.79
CA ASN A 37 4.55 -9.75 -5.99
C ASN A 37 4.73 -10.51 -4.69
N THR A 38 5.57 -10.03 -3.78
CA THR A 38 5.75 -10.66 -2.47
C THR A 38 4.61 -10.34 -1.51
N GLY A 39 3.96 -9.20 -1.69
CA GLY A 39 2.87 -8.73 -0.83
C GLY A 39 3.32 -8.35 0.56
N LYS A 40 4.61 -8.23 0.80
CA LYS A 40 5.16 -7.94 2.13
C LYS A 40 5.58 -6.48 2.22
N PHE A 41 4.86 -5.73 3.05
CA PHE A 41 5.16 -4.33 3.33
C PHE A 41 5.19 -4.12 4.83
N THR A 42 6.14 -3.30 5.28
CA THR A 42 6.17 -2.87 6.69
C THR A 42 5.07 -1.84 6.92
N VAL A 43 4.74 -1.60 8.19
CA VAL A 43 3.77 -0.56 8.56
C VAL A 43 4.22 0.80 8.02
N GLU A 44 5.50 1.12 8.13
CA GLU A 44 6.06 2.37 7.63
C GLU A 44 5.90 2.48 6.11
N GLU A 45 6.09 1.38 5.40
CA GLU A 45 5.90 1.36 3.95
C GLU A 45 4.44 1.57 3.56
N TRP A 46 3.51 0.97 4.30
CA TRP A 46 2.09 1.22 4.10
C TRP A 46 1.74 2.69 4.30
N GLU A 47 2.28 3.31 5.35
CA GLU A 47 2.07 4.73 5.62
C GLU A 47 2.61 5.60 4.48
N ARG A 48 3.79 5.27 3.95
CA ARG A 48 4.37 6.00 2.81
C ARG A 48 3.52 5.85 1.54
N ILE A 49 3.00 4.65 1.29
CA ILE A 49 2.10 4.42 0.16
C ILE A 49 0.84 5.27 0.32
N GLY A 50 0.27 5.30 1.53
CA GLY A 50 -0.89 6.12 1.83
C GLY A 50 -0.62 7.61 1.57
N GLU A 51 0.48 8.12 2.06
CA GLU A 51 0.88 9.52 1.84
C GLU A 51 1.05 9.83 0.35
N ALA A 52 1.69 8.94 -0.39
CA ALA A 52 1.90 9.10 -1.82
C ALA A 52 0.58 9.18 -2.60
N LEU A 53 -0.46 8.54 -2.10
CA LEU A 53 -1.80 8.54 -2.68
C LEU A 53 -2.73 9.57 -2.07
N GLY A 54 -2.27 10.33 -1.07
CA GLY A 54 -3.10 11.30 -0.36
C GLY A 54 -4.15 10.65 0.53
N CYS A 55 -3.87 9.43 0.99
CA CYS A 55 -4.79 8.65 1.83
C CYS A 55 -4.27 8.47 3.23
N LYS A 56 -5.18 8.22 4.18
CA LYS A 56 -4.83 7.76 5.51
C LYS A 56 -4.80 6.24 5.55
N VAL A 57 -3.78 5.69 6.18
CA VAL A 57 -3.69 4.25 6.39
C VAL A 57 -4.05 3.94 7.84
N ASN A 58 -5.06 3.10 8.03
CA ASN A 58 -5.46 2.61 9.34
C ASN A 58 -5.19 1.12 9.41
N ILE A 59 -4.32 0.73 10.33
CA ILE A 59 -4.01 -0.68 10.57
C ILE A 59 -4.52 -1.02 11.95
N LYS A 60 -5.42 -2.02 12.03
CA LYS A 60 -6.03 -2.43 13.28
C LYS A 60 -5.79 -3.91 13.51
N ILE A 61 -5.56 -4.26 14.75
CA ILE A 61 -5.47 -5.65 15.18
C ILE A 61 -6.69 -5.94 16.05
N ALA A 62 -7.51 -6.92 15.61
CA ALA A 62 -8.66 -7.34 16.37
C ALA A 62 -8.23 -8.36 17.42
N LEU A 63 -8.58 -8.09 18.68
CA LEU A 63 -8.32 -9.02 19.78
C LEU A 63 -9.44 -10.07 19.85
N PRO A 64 -9.19 -11.23 20.52
CA PRO A 64 -10.20 -12.29 20.62
C PRO A 64 -11.51 -11.86 21.27
N ASP A 65 -11.49 -10.80 22.08
CA ASP A 65 -12.70 -10.27 22.75
C ASP A 65 -13.46 -9.27 21.90
N GLY A 66 -13.02 -9.04 20.66
CA GLY A 66 -13.64 -8.08 19.75
C GLY A 66 -13.10 -6.66 19.83
N THR A 67 -12.18 -6.37 20.75
CA THR A 67 -11.53 -5.05 20.84
C THR A 67 -10.51 -4.89 19.70
N GLU A 68 -10.44 -3.69 19.12
CA GLU A 68 -9.48 -3.35 18.08
C GLU A 68 -8.47 -2.32 18.58
N ILE A 69 -7.23 -2.55 18.23
CA ILE A 69 -6.14 -1.61 18.52
C ILE A 69 -5.23 -1.43 17.31
#